data_458ed2302ee9421844ceb26a743f0026
#
_entry.id   458ed2302ee9421844ceb26a743f0026
#
_cell.length_a   1.000
_cell.length_b   1.000
_cell.length_c   1.000
_cell.angle_alpha   90.00
_cell.angle_beta   90.00
_cell.angle_gamma   90.00
#
_symmetry.space_group_name_H-M   'P 1'
#
loop_
_entity.id
_entity.type
_entity.pdbx_description
1 polymer ?
#
loop_
_entity_poly.entity_id
_entity_poly.type
_entity_poly.pdbx_seq_one_letter_code
_entity_poly.pdbx_strand_id
1 'polypeptide(L)'
;MMTPSGAKEVGTKVTPSYTATLSAGSYTYGPATGITAKSWAISATGGETATTATGSFAELTIADNTNYKISATATYEQGNMPVTNLGNEYGAARIPAGSKTANSAALTGYRSFFYGSKTAAIELNSTNIRALTNSNKAVVANQEFQMPVVEGAVQVIVAFPTSINKTLKKVLDVGA
;
A
#
# COMPACT_ATOMS: atom_id res chain seq x y z
N MET A 1 0.00 10.40 5.50
CA MET A 1 -0.66 9.10 5.17
C MET A 1 -1.12 9.15 3.73
N MET A 2 -1.05 8.05 2.98
CA MET A 2 -1.52 7.95 1.58
C MET A 2 -2.70 6.96 1.49
N THR A 3 -3.70 7.28 0.67
CA THR A 3 -4.85 6.42 0.40
C THR A 3 -5.09 6.38 -1.13
N PRO A 4 -5.26 5.20 -1.75
CA PRO A 4 -5.08 3.89 -1.14
C PRO A 4 -3.61 3.54 -0.88
N SER A 5 -3.35 2.58 -0.01
CA SER A 5 -2.03 1.99 0.24
C SER A 5 -2.13 0.46 0.21
N GLY A 6 -0.95 -0.21 0.22
CA GLY A 6 -0.87 -1.66 0.17
C GLY A 6 -1.04 -2.24 -1.23
N ALA A 7 -1.29 -3.55 -1.31
CA ALA A 7 -1.35 -4.24 -2.58
C ALA A 7 -2.70 -4.08 -3.30
N LYS A 8 -2.66 -3.80 -4.60
CA LYS A 8 -3.82 -3.73 -5.51
C LYS A 8 -3.60 -4.63 -6.72
N GLU A 9 -4.68 -5.16 -7.26
CA GLU A 9 -4.58 -6.00 -8.47
C GLU A 9 -4.09 -5.16 -9.66
N VAL A 10 -3.20 -5.75 -10.45
CA VAL A 10 -2.68 -5.15 -11.69
C VAL A 10 -3.84 -4.81 -12.63
N GLY A 11 -3.77 -3.64 -13.24
CA GLY A 11 -4.84 -3.08 -14.07
C GLY A 11 -5.86 -2.22 -13.30
N THR A 12 -5.84 -2.24 -11.96
CA THR A 12 -6.68 -1.34 -11.17
C THR A 12 -6.24 0.11 -11.35
N LYS A 13 -7.19 1.00 -11.56
CA LYS A 13 -6.97 2.45 -11.60
C LYS A 13 -7.19 3.03 -10.22
N VAL A 14 -6.29 3.89 -9.78
CA VAL A 14 -6.33 4.54 -8.48
C VAL A 14 -5.91 5.99 -8.58
N THR A 15 -6.54 6.86 -7.80
CA THR A 15 -6.12 8.26 -7.62
C THR A 15 -5.53 8.39 -6.22
N PRO A 16 -4.19 8.46 -6.09
CA PRO A 16 -3.57 8.57 -4.78
C PRO A 16 -3.89 9.93 -4.14
N SER A 17 -4.44 9.89 -2.94
CA SER A 17 -4.61 11.07 -2.09
C SER A 17 -3.69 10.99 -0.87
N TYR A 18 -3.35 12.13 -0.29
CA TYR A 18 -2.46 12.18 0.85
C TYR A 18 -2.91 13.21 1.88
N THR A 19 -2.55 12.93 3.13
CA THR A 19 -2.59 13.87 4.24
C THR A 19 -1.28 13.77 5.01
N ALA A 20 -0.58 14.90 5.13
CA ALA A 20 0.63 15.06 5.90
C ALA A 20 0.34 15.87 7.17
N THR A 21 0.87 15.43 8.30
CA THR A 21 0.77 16.11 9.58
C THR A 21 2.15 16.24 10.20
N LEU A 22 2.43 17.38 10.81
CA LEU A 22 3.62 17.59 11.62
C LEU A 22 3.21 17.49 13.09
N SER A 23 3.87 16.60 13.83
CA SER A 23 3.72 16.51 15.29
C SER A 23 4.96 17.11 15.95
N ALA A 24 4.74 18.01 16.88
CA ALA A 24 5.83 18.67 17.59
C ALA A 24 6.59 17.73 18.56
N GLY A 25 5.95 16.66 19.02
CA GLY A 25 6.54 15.77 20.02
C GLY A 25 6.44 16.34 21.45
N SER A 26 7.38 15.93 22.29
CA SER A 26 7.41 16.35 23.71
C SER A 26 8.84 16.50 24.21
N TYR A 27 9.01 17.32 25.23
CA TYR A 27 10.17 17.36 26.11
C TYR A 27 9.99 16.42 27.31
N THR A 28 11.03 16.27 28.12
CA THR A 28 11.01 15.41 29.32
C THR A 28 9.87 15.77 30.29
N TYR A 29 9.58 17.07 30.48
CA TYR A 29 8.61 17.54 31.46
C TYR A 29 7.37 18.23 30.89
N GLY A 30 7.18 18.17 29.57
CA GLY A 30 6.01 18.77 28.94
C GLY A 30 5.98 18.63 27.41
N PRO A 31 4.88 19.04 26.77
CA PRO A 31 4.77 19.00 25.34
C PRO A 31 5.70 20.03 24.68
N ALA A 32 6.22 19.71 23.52
CA ALA A 32 6.83 20.70 22.64
C ALA A 32 5.74 21.57 22.02
N THR A 33 5.89 22.88 22.05
CA THR A 33 4.94 23.87 21.53
C THR A 33 5.59 24.82 20.56
N GLY A 34 4.78 25.55 19.79
CA GLY A 34 5.25 26.52 18.79
C GLY A 34 5.83 25.90 17.53
N ILE A 35 5.81 24.58 17.38
CA ILE A 35 6.29 23.89 16.20
C ILE A 35 5.12 23.65 15.26
N THR A 36 5.03 24.50 14.25
CA THR A 36 4.03 24.40 13.18
C THR A 36 4.73 24.36 11.82
N ALA A 37 4.13 23.66 10.87
CA ALA A 37 4.68 23.63 9.53
C ALA A 37 4.56 25.01 8.88
N LYS A 38 5.70 25.55 8.44
CA LYS A 38 5.81 26.78 7.66
C LYS A 38 5.56 26.52 6.17
N SER A 39 6.07 25.39 5.70
CA SER A 39 5.88 24.94 4.32
C SER A 39 5.92 23.43 4.23
N TRP A 40 5.32 22.94 3.17
CA TRP A 40 5.34 21.53 2.79
C TRP A 40 6.00 21.36 1.42
N ALA A 41 6.78 20.31 1.28
CA ALA A 41 7.23 19.78 0.00
C ALA A 41 6.79 18.32 -0.07
N ILE A 42 5.87 18.04 -0.97
CA ILE A 42 5.32 16.70 -1.20
C ILE A 42 5.85 16.23 -2.55
N SER A 43 6.31 14.99 -2.63
CA SER A 43 6.73 14.36 -3.88
C SER A 43 6.20 12.93 -3.95
N ALA A 44 5.82 12.51 -5.15
CA ALA A 44 5.37 11.14 -5.42
C ALA A 44 6.40 10.40 -6.27
N THR A 45 6.37 9.08 -6.17
CA THR A 45 7.06 8.22 -7.14
C THR A 45 6.51 8.53 -8.53
N GLY A 46 7.37 8.91 -9.48
CA GLY A 46 6.95 9.38 -10.80
C GLY A 46 7.19 10.87 -11.01
N GLY A 47 7.58 11.60 -9.96
CA GLY A 47 8.04 12.99 -10.07
C GLY A 47 6.98 14.06 -9.86
N GLU A 48 5.73 13.71 -9.57
CA GLU A 48 4.69 14.69 -9.22
C GLU A 48 5.02 15.35 -7.88
N THR A 49 4.74 16.63 -7.76
CA THR A 49 5.02 17.42 -6.56
C THR A 49 3.84 18.29 -6.15
N ALA A 50 3.76 18.65 -4.87
CA ALA A 50 2.79 19.58 -4.30
C ALA A 50 3.38 20.31 -3.08
N THR A 51 2.74 21.43 -2.70
CA THR A 51 3.17 22.26 -1.57
C THR A 51 2.13 22.37 -0.46
N THR A 52 1.04 21.62 -0.56
CA THR A 52 -0.04 21.59 0.43
C THR A 52 0.05 20.33 1.30
N ALA A 53 -0.38 20.41 2.54
CA ALA A 53 -0.39 19.28 3.46
C ALA A 53 -1.37 18.15 3.05
N THR A 54 -2.35 18.49 2.23
CA THR A 54 -3.36 17.55 1.73
C THR A 54 -3.55 17.73 0.23
N GLY A 55 -3.86 16.65 -0.46
CA GLY A 55 -4.11 16.71 -1.90
C GLY A 55 -4.23 15.32 -2.53
N SER A 56 -4.26 15.32 -3.85
CA SER A 56 -4.27 14.11 -4.67
C SER A 56 -3.35 14.29 -5.87
N PHE A 57 -2.79 13.20 -6.33
CA PHE A 57 -2.04 13.14 -7.59
C PHE A 57 -2.87 12.54 -8.71
N ALA A 58 -2.36 12.51 -9.92
CA ALA A 58 -3.06 11.97 -11.07
C ALA A 58 -3.42 10.49 -10.90
N GLU A 59 -4.46 10.06 -11.60
CA GLU A 59 -4.82 8.63 -11.67
C GLU A 59 -3.66 7.82 -12.26
N LEU A 60 -3.31 6.74 -11.59
CA LEU A 60 -2.34 5.78 -12.09
C LEU A 60 -2.98 4.40 -12.26
N THR A 61 -2.50 3.62 -13.23
CA THR A 61 -2.86 2.22 -13.40
C THR A 61 -1.80 1.34 -12.75
N ILE A 62 -2.23 0.45 -11.86
CA ILE A 62 -1.33 -0.46 -11.16
C ILE A 62 -0.70 -1.45 -12.15
N ALA A 63 0.62 -1.53 -12.15
CA ALA A 63 1.43 -2.49 -12.90
C ALA A 63 2.09 -3.51 -11.95
N ASP A 64 2.68 -4.57 -12.50
CA ASP A 64 3.36 -5.61 -11.71
C ASP A 64 4.48 -5.07 -10.82
N ASN A 65 5.22 -4.10 -11.33
CA ASN A 65 6.35 -3.46 -10.65
C ASN A 65 5.97 -2.16 -9.94
N THR A 66 4.69 -1.88 -9.77
CA THR A 66 4.25 -0.67 -9.05
C THR A 66 4.80 -0.70 -7.63
N ASN A 67 5.53 0.35 -7.28
CA ASN A 67 5.99 0.65 -5.93
C ASN A 67 5.87 2.15 -5.72
N TYR A 68 4.62 2.63 -5.66
CA TYR A 68 4.31 4.03 -5.56
C TYR A 68 4.29 4.47 -4.09
N LYS A 69 4.99 5.55 -3.79
CA LYS A 69 5.06 6.17 -2.46
C LYS A 69 4.93 7.67 -2.58
N ILE A 70 4.50 8.29 -1.51
CA ILE A 70 4.50 9.73 -1.34
C ILE A 70 5.45 10.06 -0.18
N SER A 71 6.36 10.99 -0.43
CA SER A 71 7.25 11.59 0.56
C SER A 71 6.75 12.98 0.91
N ALA A 72 6.67 13.29 2.19
CA ALA A 72 6.26 14.61 2.69
C ALA A 72 7.36 15.19 3.57
N THR A 73 7.82 16.38 3.24
CA THR A 73 8.77 17.16 4.03
C THR A 73 8.09 18.40 4.56
N ALA A 74 8.02 18.54 5.88
CA ALA A 74 7.61 19.75 6.56
C ALA A 74 8.83 20.58 6.95
N THR A 75 8.86 21.87 6.61
CA THR A 75 9.79 22.84 7.17
C THR A 75 9.10 23.60 8.29
N TYR A 76 9.78 23.83 9.40
CA TYR A 76 9.19 24.48 10.59
C TYR A 76 10.18 25.44 11.25
N GLU A 77 9.63 26.43 11.94
CA GLU A 77 10.39 27.41 12.74
C GLU A 77 10.85 26.81 14.08
N GLN A 78 11.70 27.54 14.78
CA GLN A 78 12.12 27.17 16.11
C GLN A 78 10.93 27.11 17.06
N GLY A 79 10.89 26.07 17.90
CA GLY A 79 9.87 25.89 18.92
C GLY A 79 9.96 26.91 20.06
N ASN A 80 8.92 26.96 20.88
CA ASN A 80 8.88 27.77 22.10
C ASN A 80 9.87 27.24 23.14
N MET A 81 10.17 28.06 24.15
CA MET A 81 10.91 27.61 25.33
C MET A 81 10.19 26.42 25.98
N PRO A 82 10.92 25.34 26.33
CA PRO A 82 10.34 24.25 27.07
C PRO A 82 9.89 24.69 28.47
N VAL A 83 8.67 24.29 28.80
CA VAL A 83 8.08 24.59 30.13
C VAL A 83 7.64 23.29 30.81
N THR A 84 7.63 23.33 32.15
CA THR A 84 7.03 22.25 32.95
C THR A 84 5.51 22.27 32.83
N ASN A 85 4.85 21.24 33.34
CA ASN A 85 3.38 21.21 33.44
C ASN A 85 2.79 22.35 34.31
N LEU A 86 3.60 23.02 35.12
CA LEU A 86 3.24 24.20 35.93
C LEU A 86 3.52 25.51 35.18
N GLY A 87 3.99 25.46 33.92
CA GLY A 87 4.27 26.63 33.13
C GLY A 87 5.64 27.29 33.35
N ASN A 88 6.49 26.73 34.20
CA ASN A 88 7.82 27.29 34.50
C ASN A 88 8.84 26.82 33.44
N GLU A 89 9.65 27.72 32.91
CA GLU A 89 10.77 27.36 32.03
C GLU A 89 11.80 26.51 32.82
N TYR A 90 12.40 25.57 32.11
CA TYR A 90 13.53 24.80 32.63
C TYR A 90 14.65 24.76 31.59
N GLY A 91 15.88 24.53 32.02
CA GLY A 91 17.09 24.74 31.21
C GLY A 91 17.31 23.82 29.99
N ALA A 92 16.29 23.29 29.37
CA ALA A 92 16.41 22.52 28.16
C ALA A 92 16.48 23.44 26.90
N ALA A 93 17.23 23.01 25.90
CA ALA A 93 17.29 23.75 24.64
C ALA A 93 15.96 23.66 23.87
N ARG A 94 15.60 24.76 23.20
CA ARG A 94 14.48 24.78 22.25
C ARG A 94 14.74 23.79 21.10
N ILE A 95 13.70 23.24 20.55
CA ILE A 95 13.79 22.54 19.26
C ILE A 95 14.15 23.60 18.19
N PRO A 96 15.29 23.48 17.51
CA PRO A 96 15.68 24.46 16.49
C PRO A 96 14.75 24.38 15.28
N ALA A 97 14.71 25.45 14.49
CA ALA A 97 14.10 25.43 13.16
C ALA A 97 14.74 24.32 12.30
N GLY A 98 13.96 23.71 11.44
CA GLY A 98 14.44 22.60 10.65
C GLY A 98 13.40 22.00 9.71
N SER A 99 13.65 20.78 9.28
CA SER A 99 12.73 20.03 8.46
C SER A 99 12.62 18.57 8.92
N LYS A 100 11.47 17.95 8.65
CA LYS A 100 11.21 16.53 8.86
C LYS A 100 10.58 15.93 7.63
N THR A 101 11.09 14.78 7.21
CA THR A 101 10.57 14.01 6.08
C THR A 101 10.00 12.69 6.57
N ALA A 102 8.86 12.31 6.02
CA ALA A 102 8.24 11.01 6.22
C ALA A 102 7.72 10.47 4.89
N ASN A 103 7.72 9.14 4.77
CA ASN A 103 7.22 8.44 3.60
C ASN A 103 5.93 7.70 3.94
N SER A 104 5.01 7.63 2.98
CA SER A 104 3.83 6.77 3.07
C SER A 104 4.22 5.29 3.01
N ALA A 105 3.29 4.41 3.42
CA ALA A 105 3.32 3.02 2.99
C ALA A 105 3.25 2.93 1.47
N ALA A 106 3.82 1.88 0.90
CA ALA A 106 3.81 1.68 -0.55
C ALA A 106 2.44 1.23 -1.05
N LEU A 107 2.11 1.67 -2.26
CA LEU A 107 1.07 1.08 -3.10
C LEU A 107 1.78 0.14 -4.09
N THR A 108 1.42 -1.14 -4.09
CA THR A 108 2.09 -2.17 -4.89
C THR A 108 1.11 -2.93 -5.76
N GLY A 109 1.61 -3.48 -6.88
CA GLY A 109 0.83 -4.34 -7.76
C GLY A 109 0.93 -5.82 -7.36
N TYR A 110 -0.16 -6.55 -7.58
CA TYR A 110 -0.15 -8.01 -7.55
C TYR A 110 -1.04 -8.56 -8.68
N ARG A 111 -0.78 -9.78 -9.09
CA ARG A 111 -1.68 -10.52 -9.97
C ARG A 111 -2.39 -11.60 -9.17
N SER A 112 -3.68 -11.81 -9.48
CA SER A 112 -4.45 -12.92 -8.92
C SER A 112 -4.34 -14.13 -9.83
N PHE A 113 -4.37 -15.32 -9.24
CA PHE A 113 -4.77 -16.53 -9.94
C PHE A 113 -6.06 -17.06 -9.33
N PHE A 114 -6.83 -17.79 -10.14
CA PHE A 114 -8.14 -18.28 -9.77
C PHE A 114 -8.18 -19.79 -9.94
N TYR A 115 -8.88 -20.47 -9.06
CA TYR A 115 -9.02 -21.91 -9.12
C TYR A 115 -10.37 -22.38 -8.54
N GLY A 116 -10.80 -23.53 -9.00
CA GLY A 116 -12.02 -24.14 -8.51
C GLY A 116 -12.47 -25.30 -9.38
N SER A 117 -13.54 -25.98 -8.96
CA SER A 117 -14.17 -27.04 -9.70
C SER A 117 -15.65 -26.76 -9.89
N LYS A 118 -16.25 -27.32 -10.94
CA LYS A 118 -17.65 -27.14 -11.30
C LYS A 118 -18.29 -28.48 -11.64
N THR A 119 -19.54 -28.67 -11.19
CA THR A 119 -20.37 -29.84 -11.51
C THR A 119 -21.05 -29.73 -12.88
N ALA A 120 -20.97 -28.57 -13.52
CA ALA A 120 -21.34 -28.33 -14.92
C ALA A 120 -20.24 -27.56 -15.60
N ALA A 121 -19.94 -27.88 -16.87
CA ALA A 121 -18.94 -27.17 -17.64
C ALA A 121 -19.34 -25.70 -17.84
N ILE A 122 -18.37 -24.80 -17.68
CA ILE A 122 -18.53 -23.37 -17.94
C ILE A 122 -17.57 -22.92 -19.03
N GLU A 123 -17.94 -21.87 -19.75
CA GLU A 123 -17.05 -21.21 -20.69
C GLU A 123 -15.87 -20.54 -19.95
N LEU A 124 -14.65 -20.74 -20.46
CA LEU A 124 -13.43 -20.16 -19.88
C LEU A 124 -13.21 -18.73 -20.37
N ASN A 125 -14.01 -17.80 -19.88
CA ASN A 125 -13.87 -16.37 -20.12
C ASN A 125 -13.54 -15.62 -18.82
N SER A 126 -13.16 -14.35 -18.96
CA SER A 126 -12.73 -13.52 -17.82
C SER A 126 -13.80 -13.41 -16.74
N THR A 127 -15.08 -13.34 -17.09
CA THR A 127 -16.20 -13.22 -16.14
C THR A 127 -16.34 -14.49 -15.33
N ASN A 128 -16.38 -15.64 -15.98
CA ASN A 128 -16.57 -16.94 -15.34
C ASN A 128 -15.35 -17.34 -14.49
N ILE A 129 -14.14 -17.02 -14.94
CA ILE A 129 -12.89 -17.23 -14.19
C ILE A 129 -12.88 -16.39 -12.92
N ARG A 130 -13.24 -15.10 -13.01
CA ARG A 130 -13.28 -14.21 -11.83
C ARG A 130 -14.42 -14.53 -10.87
N ALA A 131 -15.44 -15.23 -11.33
CA ALA A 131 -16.54 -15.74 -10.50
C ALA A 131 -16.21 -17.05 -9.75
N LEU A 132 -15.01 -17.62 -9.94
CA LEU A 132 -14.55 -18.75 -9.13
C LEU A 132 -14.37 -18.28 -7.68
N THR A 133 -14.83 -19.11 -6.74
CA THR A 133 -14.84 -18.76 -5.30
C THR A 133 -13.47 -18.67 -4.68
N ASN A 134 -12.47 -19.29 -5.30
CA ASN A 134 -11.12 -19.32 -4.80
C ASN A 134 -10.20 -18.48 -5.69
N SER A 135 -9.58 -17.49 -5.07
CA SER A 135 -8.54 -16.69 -5.70
C SER A 135 -7.38 -16.50 -4.71
N ASN A 136 -6.18 -16.35 -5.23
CA ASN A 136 -5.03 -16.05 -4.41
C ASN A 136 -4.20 -14.94 -5.07
N LYS A 137 -3.45 -14.20 -4.23
CA LYS A 137 -2.48 -13.22 -4.72
C LYS A 137 -1.31 -13.95 -5.36
N ALA A 138 -0.55 -13.20 -6.16
CA ALA A 138 0.57 -13.69 -6.96
C ALA A 138 1.34 -14.83 -6.32
N VAL A 139 1.53 -15.86 -7.09
CA VAL A 139 2.26 -17.05 -6.71
C VAL A 139 3.71 -16.68 -6.48
N VAL A 140 4.22 -16.97 -5.29
CA VAL A 140 5.66 -16.93 -5.01
C VAL A 140 6.29 -18.17 -5.66
N ALA A 141 7.50 -18.03 -6.20
CA ALA A 141 8.23 -19.15 -6.79
C ALA A 141 8.31 -20.35 -5.81
N ASN A 142 8.06 -21.55 -6.32
CA ASN A 142 8.01 -22.81 -5.57
C ASN A 142 6.89 -22.92 -4.53
N GLN A 143 5.83 -22.14 -4.64
CA GLN A 143 4.65 -22.28 -3.80
C GLN A 143 3.79 -23.45 -4.28
N GLU A 144 3.41 -24.30 -3.35
CA GLU A 144 2.38 -25.33 -3.53
C GLU A 144 1.05 -24.84 -2.94
N PHE A 145 -0.06 -25.24 -3.55
CA PHE A 145 -1.39 -25.04 -2.99
C PHE A 145 -2.29 -26.22 -3.32
N GLN A 146 -3.19 -26.52 -2.41
CA GLN A 146 -4.19 -27.54 -2.60
C GLN A 146 -5.49 -26.90 -3.07
N MET A 147 -6.13 -27.49 -4.04
CA MET A 147 -7.41 -27.08 -4.55
C MET A 147 -8.47 -28.14 -4.23
N PRO A 148 -9.48 -27.80 -3.40
CA PRO A 148 -10.57 -28.72 -3.15
C PRO A 148 -11.37 -28.94 -4.44
N VAL A 149 -11.60 -30.20 -4.78
CA VAL A 149 -12.44 -30.59 -5.90
C VAL A 149 -13.79 -31.06 -5.33
N VAL A 150 -14.90 -30.47 -5.79
CA VAL A 150 -16.23 -30.87 -5.34
C VAL A 150 -16.60 -32.23 -5.89
N GLU A 151 -17.35 -33.02 -5.15
CA GLU A 151 -17.89 -34.30 -5.61
C GLU A 151 -18.73 -34.13 -6.89
N GLY A 152 -18.55 -35.00 -7.86
CA GLY A 152 -19.25 -34.92 -9.14
C GLY A 152 -18.74 -33.79 -10.05
N ALA A 153 -17.54 -33.24 -9.80
CA ALA A 153 -16.95 -32.24 -10.68
C ALA A 153 -16.69 -32.78 -12.08
N VAL A 154 -17.18 -32.04 -13.08
CA VAL A 154 -16.93 -32.32 -14.49
C VAL A 154 -15.85 -31.40 -15.08
N GLN A 155 -15.49 -30.34 -14.37
CA GLN A 155 -14.48 -29.39 -14.77
C GLN A 155 -13.69 -28.89 -13.57
N VAL A 156 -12.36 -28.95 -13.70
CA VAL A 156 -11.40 -28.37 -12.75
C VAL A 156 -10.68 -27.24 -13.48
N ILE A 157 -10.67 -26.07 -12.86
CA ILE A 157 -10.17 -24.84 -13.49
C ILE A 157 -9.04 -24.27 -12.63
N VAL A 158 -7.90 -23.99 -13.27
CA VAL A 158 -6.81 -23.22 -12.68
C VAL A 158 -6.39 -22.16 -13.71
N ALA A 159 -6.56 -20.91 -13.39
CA ALA A 159 -6.28 -19.80 -14.27
C ALA A 159 -5.15 -18.93 -13.70
N PHE A 160 -4.03 -18.89 -14.42
CA PHE A 160 -2.85 -18.10 -14.07
C PHE A 160 -2.71 -16.86 -14.94
N PRO A 161 -2.12 -15.79 -14.42
CA PRO A 161 -1.67 -14.70 -15.27
C PRO A 161 -0.67 -15.19 -16.33
N THR A 162 -0.77 -14.68 -17.54
CA THR A 162 0.10 -15.05 -18.66
C THR A 162 1.59 -14.88 -18.32
N SER A 163 1.92 -13.93 -17.48
CA SER A 163 3.31 -13.66 -17.05
C SER A 163 3.94 -14.80 -16.24
N ILE A 164 3.14 -15.66 -15.61
CA ILE A 164 3.64 -16.76 -14.76
C ILE A 164 3.31 -18.16 -15.32
N ASN A 165 2.57 -18.27 -16.41
CA ASN A 165 2.16 -19.59 -16.96
C ASN A 165 3.33 -20.49 -17.34
N LYS A 166 4.48 -19.90 -17.71
CA LYS A 166 5.71 -20.64 -18.03
C LYS A 166 6.42 -21.24 -16.83
N THR A 167 6.02 -20.86 -15.62
CA THR A 167 6.63 -21.32 -14.37
C THR A 167 5.84 -22.43 -13.68
N LEU A 168 4.66 -22.79 -14.18
CA LEU A 168 3.90 -23.95 -13.68
C LEU A 168 4.68 -25.23 -13.95
N LYS A 169 5.16 -25.87 -12.89
CA LYS A 169 6.01 -27.06 -13.02
C LYS A 169 5.24 -28.36 -12.98
N LYS A 170 4.21 -28.46 -12.16
CA LYS A 170 3.50 -29.70 -11.92
C LYS A 170 2.10 -29.48 -11.36
N VAL A 171 1.16 -30.24 -11.86
CA VAL A 171 -0.15 -30.46 -11.25
C VAL A 171 -0.19 -31.92 -10.81
N LEU A 172 -0.54 -32.16 -9.56
CA LEU A 172 -0.66 -33.49 -8.98
C LEU A 172 -2.09 -33.71 -8.54
N ASP A 173 -2.62 -34.87 -8.87
CA ASP A 173 -3.76 -35.42 -8.14
C ASP A 173 -3.22 -36.09 -6.89
N VAL A 174 -3.64 -35.59 -5.72
CA VAL A 174 -3.16 -36.10 -4.42
C VAL A 174 -4.10 -37.16 -3.85
N GLY A 175 -5.10 -37.59 -4.66
CA GLY A 175 -6.05 -38.63 -4.26
C GLY A 175 -7.01 -38.22 -3.13
N ALA A 176 -8.06 -38.97 -2.95
CA ALA A 176 -8.93 -38.86 -1.79
C ALA A 176 -8.41 -39.74 -0.65
#